data_49306292692df8285fff3201364f2681
#
_entry.id   49306292692df8285fff3201364f2681
#
_cell.length_a   1.000
_cell.length_b   1.000
_cell.length_c   1.000
_cell.angle_alpha   90.00
_cell.angle_beta   90.00
_cell.angle_gamma   90.00
#
_symmetry.space_group_name_H-M   'P 1'
#
loop_
_entity.id
_entity.type
_entity.pdbx_description
1 polymer ?
#
loop_
_entity_poly.entity_id
_entity_poly.type
_entity_poly.pdbx_seq_one_letter_code
_entity_poly.pdbx_strand_id
1 'polypeptide(L)'
;MTYEEALAWLYARRRTGERGTHRVRALLARLGHPEAGFLAVHVLGTNGKGSVVAYLEAAFRAAGLAYGAYTSPHLVDFRERIRTHLGPVPREAVVRFVAWAREEAWEEPPGFFDLATALAFLHFRERGVALAAVEAGVGGEKDATNALSRVALTVLTNVGEDHLEALGGTLEAVAR
;
A
#
# COMPACT_ATOMS: atom_id res chain seq x y z
N MET A 1 7.96 14.66 -17.57
CA MET A 1 8.57 13.84 -16.48
C MET A 1 8.65 12.41 -16.97
N THR A 2 9.85 11.83 -16.93
CA THR A 2 10.06 10.41 -17.23
C THR A 2 9.66 9.52 -16.06
N TYR A 3 9.57 8.20 -16.28
CA TYR A 3 9.33 7.24 -15.21
C TYR A 3 10.45 7.23 -14.16
N GLU A 4 11.69 7.32 -14.60
CA GLU A 4 12.88 7.38 -13.76
C GLU A 4 12.89 8.64 -12.87
N GLU A 5 12.50 9.79 -13.43
CA GLU A 5 12.34 11.04 -12.67
C GLU A 5 11.19 10.92 -11.63
N ALA A 6 10.10 10.25 -12.00
CA ALA A 6 8.99 10.01 -11.07
C ALA A 6 9.42 9.11 -9.91
N LEU A 7 10.16 8.03 -10.18
CA LEU A 7 10.70 7.16 -9.14
C LEU A 7 11.71 7.88 -8.24
N ALA A 8 12.63 8.65 -8.83
CA ALA A 8 13.59 9.43 -8.05
C ALA A 8 12.88 10.40 -7.09
N TRP A 9 11.81 11.04 -7.55
CA TRP A 9 11.01 11.91 -6.70
C TRP A 9 10.31 11.14 -5.57
N LEU A 10 9.71 9.97 -5.86
CA LEU A 10 9.07 9.12 -4.85
C LEU A 10 10.06 8.68 -3.77
N TYR A 11 11.21 8.16 -4.18
CA TYR A 11 12.24 7.65 -3.25
C TYR A 11 12.85 8.74 -2.38
N ALA A 12 12.86 9.99 -2.85
CA ALA A 12 13.31 11.12 -2.06
C ALA A 12 12.30 11.52 -0.95
N ARG A 13 11.07 11.02 -0.98
CA ARG A 13 10.03 11.35 0.01
C ARG A 13 10.24 10.60 1.31
N ARG A 14 10.92 11.24 2.25
CA ARG A 14 11.05 10.71 3.62
C ARG A 14 9.85 11.15 4.43
N ARG A 15 9.35 10.26 5.27
CA ARG A 15 8.33 10.63 6.24
C ARG A 15 8.95 11.56 7.29
N THR A 16 8.29 12.66 7.56
CA THR A 16 8.59 13.59 8.65
C THR A 16 7.50 13.48 9.73
N GLY A 17 7.86 13.71 10.98
CA GLY A 17 6.91 13.69 12.09
C GLY A 17 6.45 12.28 12.52
N GLU A 18 5.35 12.22 13.26
CA GLU A 18 4.85 11.00 13.86
C GLU A 18 4.30 9.99 12.83
N ARG A 19 4.35 8.72 13.19
CA ARG A 19 3.69 7.64 12.43
C ARG A 19 2.18 7.75 12.57
N GLY A 20 1.47 7.48 11.49
CA GLY A 20 0.01 7.48 11.51
C GLY A 20 -0.56 7.41 10.10
N THR A 21 -1.88 7.28 10.00
CA THR A 21 -2.62 7.17 8.74
C THR A 21 -3.11 8.52 8.21
N HIS A 22 -2.89 9.63 8.93
CA HIS A 22 -3.46 10.94 8.57
C HIS A 22 -2.98 11.45 7.21
N ARG A 23 -1.70 11.23 6.84
CA ARG A 23 -1.16 11.66 5.55
C ARG A 23 -1.74 10.87 4.39
N VAL A 24 -1.77 9.55 4.49
CA VAL A 24 -2.40 8.73 3.45
C VAL A 24 -3.90 8.99 3.36
N ARG A 25 -4.59 9.24 4.46
CA ARG A 25 -6.02 9.63 4.44
C ARG A 25 -6.25 10.96 3.75
N ALA A 26 -5.36 11.94 3.94
CA ALA A 26 -5.41 13.22 3.22
C ALA A 26 -5.21 13.03 1.71
N LEU A 27 -4.27 12.15 1.30
CA LEU A 27 -4.08 11.74 -0.10
C LEU A 27 -5.35 11.11 -0.67
N LEU A 28 -5.90 10.12 0.02
CA LEU A 28 -7.09 9.37 -0.43
C LEU A 28 -8.31 10.28 -0.55
N ALA A 29 -8.51 11.22 0.38
CA ALA A 29 -9.59 12.21 0.30
C ALA A 29 -9.49 13.07 -0.97
N ARG A 30 -8.30 13.55 -1.32
CA ARG A 30 -8.07 14.33 -2.55
C ARG A 30 -8.25 13.51 -3.83
N LEU A 31 -8.02 12.20 -3.76
CA LEU A 31 -8.25 11.25 -4.86
C LEU A 31 -9.70 10.75 -4.96
N GLY A 32 -10.60 11.26 -4.10
CA GLY A 32 -12.01 10.87 -4.09
C GLY A 32 -12.25 9.48 -3.48
N HIS A 33 -11.51 9.13 -2.43
CA HIS A 33 -11.66 7.91 -1.64
C HIS A 33 -11.62 6.61 -2.45
N PRO A 34 -10.51 6.34 -3.17
CA PRO A 34 -10.39 5.12 -3.98
C PRO A 34 -10.45 3.84 -3.15
N GLU A 35 -10.09 3.89 -1.87
CA GLU A 35 -10.17 2.78 -0.92
C GLU A 35 -11.59 2.24 -0.70
N ALA A 36 -12.61 3.02 -1.01
CA ALA A 36 -14.00 2.60 -0.92
C ALA A 36 -14.45 1.74 -2.12
N GLY A 37 -13.66 1.68 -3.20
CA GLY A 37 -14.01 1.03 -4.45
C GLY A 37 -13.80 -0.49 -4.49
N PHE A 38 -13.15 -1.10 -3.50
CA PHE A 38 -12.83 -2.52 -3.48
C PHE A 38 -12.89 -3.10 -2.06
N LEU A 39 -13.06 -4.42 -1.96
CA LEU A 39 -12.86 -5.17 -0.72
C LEU A 39 -11.38 -5.53 -0.56
N ALA A 40 -10.89 -5.63 0.66
CA ALA A 40 -9.50 -6.00 0.93
C ALA A 40 -9.39 -7.19 1.89
N VAL A 41 -8.38 -8.02 1.65
CA VAL A 41 -7.77 -8.89 2.65
C VAL A 41 -6.51 -8.20 3.11
N HIS A 42 -6.48 -7.75 4.37
CA HIS A 42 -5.36 -7.02 4.96
C HIS A 42 -4.41 -7.98 5.64
N VAL A 43 -3.16 -8.05 5.18
CA VAL A 43 -2.16 -9.02 5.64
C VAL A 43 -1.11 -8.30 6.49
N LEU A 44 -1.07 -8.69 7.75
CA LEU A 44 -0.22 -8.14 8.80
C LEU A 44 0.75 -9.21 9.34
N GLY A 45 1.73 -8.80 10.09
CA GLY A 45 2.66 -9.69 10.77
C GLY A 45 4.12 -9.34 10.52
N THR A 46 5.03 -10.09 11.15
CA THR A 46 6.47 -9.86 11.04
C THR A 46 7.03 -10.53 9.78
N ASN A 47 6.77 -11.81 9.58
CA ASN A 47 7.29 -12.61 8.47
C ASN A 47 6.15 -13.30 7.70
N GLY A 48 6.39 -13.57 6.42
CA GLY A 48 5.48 -14.37 5.59
C GLY A 48 4.33 -13.59 4.98
N LYS A 49 4.21 -12.27 5.19
CA LYS A 49 3.15 -11.44 4.60
C LYS A 49 3.10 -11.55 3.07
N GLY A 50 4.25 -11.38 2.42
CA GLY A 50 4.36 -11.47 0.96
C GLY A 50 3.99 -12.86 0.43
N SER A 51 4.33 -13.93 1.15
CA SER A 51 3.94 -15.29 0.79
C SER A 51 2.41 -15.48 0.87
N VAL A 52 1.77 -14.96 1.90
CA VAL A 52 0.32 -15.01 2.04
C VAL A 52 -0.35 -14.24 0.90
N VAL A 53 0.14 -13.03 0.58
CA VAL A 53 -0.38 -12.26 -0.57
C VAL A 53 -0.21 -13.03 -1.87
N ALA A 54 0.91 -13.72 -2.10
CA ALA A 54 1.13 -14.52 -3.30
C ALA A 54 0.13 -15.69 -3.42
N TYR A 55 -0.17 -16.38 -2.31
CA TYR A 55 -1.20 -17.44 -2.28
C TYR A 55 -2.60 -16.87 -2.54
N LEU A 56 -2.95 -15.74 -1.93
CA LEU A 56 -4.23 -15.07 -2.17
C LEU A 56 -4.36 -14.64 -3.63
N GLU A 57 -3.32 -14.03 -4.20
CA GLU A 57 -3.28 -13.62 -5.60
C GLU A 57 -3.51 -14.81 -6.54
N ALA A 58 -2.86 -15.95 -6.28
CA ALA A 58 -3.06 -17.18 -7.05
C ALA A 58 -4.49 -17.71 -6.92
N ALA A 59 -5.06 -17.69 -5.72
CA ALA A 59 -6.44 -18.12 -5.48
C ALA A 59 -7.46 -17.20 -6.17
N PHE A 60 -7.27 -15.88 -6.11
CA PHE A 60 -8.14 -14.90 -6.76
C PHE A 60 -8.10 -15.05 -8.29
N ARG A 61 -6.91 -15.29 -8.83
CA ARG A 61 -6.72 -15.58 -10.27
C ARG A 61 -7.45 -16.86 -10.67
N ALA A 62 -7.29 -17.93 -9.91
CA ALA A 62 -7.96 -19.22 -10.19
C ALA A 62 -9.49 -19.10 -10.11
N ALA A 63 -10.00 -18.22 -9.23
CA ALA A 63 -11.43 -17.92 -9.11
C ALA A 63 -11.97 -16.96 -10.19
N GLY A 64 -11.12 -16.45 -11.08
CA GLY A 64 -11.52 -15.51 -12.14
C GLY A 64 -11.91 -14.12 -11.62
N LEU A 65 -11.41 -13.71 -10.45
CA LEU A 65 -11.73 -12.43 -9.86
C LEU A 65 -10.93 -11.29 -10.51
N ALA A 66 -11.55 -10.12 -10.59
CA ALA A 66 -10.84 -8.86 -10.82
C ALA A 66 -10.08 -8.50 -9.53
N TYR A 67 -8.84 -8.95 -9.40
CA TYR A 67 -8.07 -8.83 -8.17
C TYR A 67 -7.01 -7.73 -8.24
N GLY A 68 -6.59 -7.27 -7.04
CA GLY A 68 -5.40 -6.47 -6.81
C GLY A 68 -4.48 -7.11 -5.78
N ALA A 69 -3.19 -6.78 -5.87
CA ALA A 69 -2.18 -7.17 -4.90
C ALA A 69 -1.23 -6.00 -4.63
N TYR A 70 -1.03 -5.67 -3.36
CA TYR A 70 -0.08 -4.65 -2.91
C TYR A 70 0.92 -5.28 -1.96
N THR A 71 2.20 -5.22 -2.32
CA THR A 71 3.30 -5.84 -1.57
C THR A 71 4.49 -4.90 -1.42
N SER A 72 5.33 -5.13 -0.41
CA SER A 72 6.57 -4.38 -0.18
C SER A 72 7.60 -5.24 0.59
N PRO A 73 8.91 -4.99 0.36
CA PRO A 73 9.50 -4.17 -0.71
C PRO A 73 9.41 -4.84 -2.09
N HIS A 74 9.80 -4.12 -3.15
CA HIS A 74 10.09 -4.72 -4.46
C HIS A 74 11.53 -5.22 -4.53
N LEU A 75 11.81 -6.11 -5.47
CA LEU A 75 13.15 -6.66 -5.69
C LEU A 75 13.90 -5.93 -6.81
N VAL A 76 13.27 -5.66 -7.93
CA VAL A 76 13.88 -5.06 -9.12
C VAL A 76 13.15 -3.80 -9.57
N ASP A 77 11.83 -3.87 -9.77
CA ASP A 77 11.02 -2.77 -10.32
C ASP A 77 9.94 -2.35 -9.31
N PHE A 78 9.79 -1.04 -9.10
CA PHE A 78 8.76 -0.47 -8.24
C PHE A 78 7.35 -1.02 -8.54
N ARG A 79 7.06 -1.30 -9.81
CA ARG A 79 5.76 -1.81 -10.26
C ARG A 79 5.38 -3.18 -9.71
N GLU A 80 6.36 -3.95 -9.21
CA GLU A 80 6.12 -5.21 -8.49
C GLU A 80 5.25 -5.00 -7.24
N ARG A 81 5.26 -3.79 -6.66
CA ARG A 81 4.46 -3.46 -5.47
C ARG A 81 2.97 -3.42 -5.74
N ILE A 82 2.56 -3.11 -6.96
CA ILE A 82 1.17 -2.84 -7.33
C ILE A 82 0.80 -3.66 -8.56
N ARG A 83 0.04 -4.71 -8.35
CA ARG A 83 -0.40 -5.62 -9.42
C ARG A 83 -1.91 -5.75 -9.42
N THR A 84 -2.47 -6.02 -10.58
CA THR A 84 -3.88 -6.36 -10.75
C THR A 84 -4.01 -7.59 -11.66
N HIS A 85 -5.23 -8.08 -11.84
CA HIS A 85 -5.56 -9.12 -12.83
C HIS A 85 -5.14 -8.74 -14.27
N LEU A 86 -4.83 -7.47 -14.53
CA LEU A 86 -4.33 -6.97 -15.82
C LEU A 86 -2.81 -6.79 -15.86
N GLY A 87 -2.10 -7.18 -14.81
CA GLY A 87 -0.65 -7.07 -14.69
C GLY A 87 -0.18 -5.98 -13.72
N PRO A 88 1.13 -5.69 -13.70
CA PRO A 88 1.68 -4.65 -12.85
C PRO A 88 1.22 -3.25 -13.27
N VAL A 89 1.24 -2.31 -12.33
CA VAL A 89 0.87 -0.91 -12.60
C VAL A 89 1.69 -0.36 -13.79
N PRO A 90 1.05 0.26 -14.79
CA PRO A 90 1.77 0.84 -15.93
C PRO A 90 2.68 2.00 -15.50
N ARG A 91 3.80 2.19 -16.19
CA ARG A 91 4.72 3.31 -15.93
C ARG A 91 4.01 4.66 -16.03
N GLU A 92 3.13 4.79 -17.00
CA GLU A 92 2.34 6.01 -17.25
C GLU A 92 1.42 6.34 -16.07
N ALA A 93 0.85 5.35 -15.40
CA ALA A 93 0.03 5.55 -14.22
C ALA A 93 0.86 6.09 -13.04
N VAL A 94 2.08 5.58 -12.85
CA VAL A 94 3.02 6.09 -11.86
C VAL A 94 3.38 7.54 -12.16
N VAL A 95 3.73 7.84 -13.42
CA VAL A 95 4.10 9.20 -13.86
C VAL A 95 2.95 10.18 -13.65
N ARG A 96 1.72 9.84 -14.06
CA ARG A 96 0.53 10.69 -13.86
C ARG A 96 0.28 10.98 -12.37
N PHE A 97 0.34 9.95 -11.54
CA PHE A 97 0.14 10.09 -10.10
C PHE A 97 1.21 11.01 -9.47
N VAL A 98 2.47 10.82 -9.81
CA VAL A 98 3.57 11.64 -9.29
C VAL A 98 3.47 13.09 -9.79
N ALA A 99 3.10 13.29 -11.06
CA ALA A 99 2.88 14.64 -11.59
C ALA A 99 1.79 15.37 -10.79
N TRP A 100 0.66 14.72 -10.54
CA TRP A 100 -0.40 15.25 -9.70
C TRP A 100 0.08 15.53 -8.27
N ALA A 101 0.73 14.56 -7.61
CA ALA A 101 1.14 14.69 -6.22
C ALA A 101 2.17 15.80 -5.99
N ARG A 102 2.96 16.14 -7.00
CA ARG A 102 3.95 17.25 -6.96
C ARG A 102 3.32 18.63 -6.99
N GLU A 103 2.18 18.77 -7.64
CA GLU A 103 1.48 20.05 -7.79
C GLU A 103 0.59 20.35 -6.57
N GLU A 104 0.28 19.34 -5.76
CA GLU A 104 -0.55 19.49 -4.58
C GLU A 104 0.18 20.19 -3.42
N ALA A 105 -0.51 21.09 -2.75
CA ALA A 105 -0.04 21.70 -1.50
C ALA A 105 -0.43 20.81 -0.32
N TRP A 106 0.54 20.34 0.44
CA TRP A 106 0.35 19.47 1.60
C TRP A 106 0.64 20.23 2.90
N GLU A 107 -0.28 20.18 3.85
CA GLU A 107 -0.01 20.67 5.21
C GLU A 107 1.10 19.83 5.87
N GLU A 108 0.98 18.51 5.75
CA GLU A 108 2.00 17.54 6.11
C GLU A 108 2.39 16.71 4.88
N PRO A 109 3.59 16.90 4.34
CA PRO A 109 4.02 16.18 3.15
C PRO A 109 3.99 14.65 3.35
N PRO A 110 3.32 13.90 2.44
CA PRO A 110 3.30 12.46 2.52
C PRO A 110 4.67 11.86 2.25
N GLY A 111 4.98 10.77 2.96
CA GLY A 111 6.17 9.98 2.73
C GLY A 111 6.01 9.00 1.56
N PHE A 112 7.10 8.33 1.21
CA PHE A 112 7.13 7.35 0.12
C PHE A 112 6.03 6.30 0.25
N PHE A 113 5.87 5.70 1.46
CA PHE A 113 4.91 4.62 1.65
C PHE A 113 3.46 5.10 1.63
N ASP A 114 3.19 6.33 2.08
CA ASP A 114 1.87 6.96 1.95
C ASP A 114 1.49 7.13 0.48
N LEU A 115 2.43 7.64 -0.32
CA LEU A 115 2.25 7.84 -1.77
C LEU A 115 2.08 6.53 -2.52
N ALA A 116 2.91 5.52 -2.22
CA ALA A 116 2.83 4.20 -2.85
C ALA A 116 1.49 3.51 -2.54
N THR A 117 1.02 3.62 -1.29
CA THR A 117 -0.27 3.06 -0.85
C THR A 117 -1.44 3.76 -1.55
N ALA A 118 -1.43 5.10 -1.60
CA ALA A 118 -2.46 5.86 -2.29
C ALA A 118 -2.52 5.56 -3.80
N LEU A 119 -1.35 5.43 -4.44
CA LEU A 119 -1.26 5.01 -5.85
C LEU A 119 -1.84 3.61 -6.05
N ALA A 120 -1.54 2.66 -5.15
CA ALA A 120 -2.09 1.30 -5.25
C ALA A 120 -3.62 1.31 -5.19
N PHE A 121 -4.20 2.01 -4.24
CA PHE A 121 -5.65 2.06 -4.06
C PHE A 121 -6.34 2.80 -5.22
N LEU A 122 -5.74 3.88 -5.72
CA LEU A 122 -6.22 4.57 -6.92
C LEU A 122 -6.21 3.63 -8.13
N HIS A 123 -5.11 2.93 -8.35
CA HIS A 123 -4.96 1.99 -9.47
C HIS A 123 -5.96 0.84 -9.38
N PHE A 124 -6.20 0.30 -8.19
CA PHE A 124 -7.21 -0.75 -7.99
C PHE A 124 -8.62 -0.27 -8.39
N ARG A 125 -9.01 0.93 -7.96
CA ARG A 125 -10.28 1.52 -8.37
C ARG A 125 -10.36 1.72 -9.88
N GLU A 126 -9.33 2.28 -10.50
CA GLU A 126 -9.29 2.54 -11.94
C GLU A 126 -9.36 1.24 -12.78
N ARG A 127 -8.87 0.12 -12.24
CA ARG A 127 -8.89 -1.18 -12.90
C ARG A 127 -10.09 -2.05 -12.54
N GLY A 128 -11.05 -1.53 -11.79
CA GLY A 128 -12.25 -2.25 -11.41
C GLY A 128 -11.98 -3.45 -10.51
N VAL A 129 -10.96 -3.37 -9.65
CA VAL A 129 -10.64 -4.43 -8.70
C VAL A 129 -11.81 -4.64 -7.75
N ALA A 130 -12.24 -5.89 -7.61
CA ALA A 130 -13.29 -6.29 -6.68
C ALA A 130 -12.73 -6.67 -5.30
N LEU A 131 -11.58 -7.38 -5.28
CA LEU A 131 -10.93 -7.87 -4.08
C LEU A 131 -9.41 -7.72 -4.19
N ALA A 132 -8.78 -7.11 -3.19
CA ALA A 132 -7.33 -6.90 -3.15
C ALA A 132 -6.71 -7.57 -1.93
N ALA A 133 -5.54 -8.20 -2.12
CA ALA A 133 -4.66 -8.61 -1.05
C ALA A 133 -3.66 -7.48 -0.77
N VAL A 134 -3.67 -6.91 0.44
CA VAL A 134 -2.88 -5.75 0.81
C VAL A 134 -1.95 -6.08 1.96
N GLU A 135 -0.65 -6.04 1.69
CA GLU A 135 0.40 -6.25 2.68
C GLU A 135 0.68 -4.95 3.44
N ALA A 136 0.69 -5.01 4.77
CA ALA A 136 1.15 -3.92 5.62
C ALA A 136 2.67 -3.74 5.49
N GLY A 137 3.15 -2.51 5.58
CA GLY A 137 4.57 -2.21 5.55
C GLY A 137 5.25 -2.54 6.89
N VAL A 138 4.82 -1.88 7.95
CA VAL A 138 5.37 -2.04 9.30
C VAL A 138 4.26 -1.90 10.34
N GLY A 139 4.01 -2.97 11.09
CA GLY A 139 2.96 -2.99 12.11
C GLY A 139 1.56 -3.03 11.51
N GLY A 140 0.58 -2.47 12.20
CA GLY A 140 -0.82 -2.47 11.77
C GLY A 140 -1.47 -1.10 11.95
N GLU A 141 -1.74 -0.69 13.20
CA GLU A 141 -2.55 0.49 13.53
C GLU A 141 -2.09 1.79 12.85
N LYS A 142 -0.78 2.04 12.84
CA LYS A 142 -0.16 3.25 12.28
C LYS A 142 0.40 3.08 10.88
N ASP A 143 0.20 1.90 10.27
CA ASP A 143 0.63 1.65 8.91
C ASP A 143 -0.29 2.35 7.90
N ALA A 144 0.27 2.85 6.80
CA ALA A 144 -0.52 3.54 5.78
C ALA A 144 -1.64 2.65 5.22
N THR A 145 -1.43 1.34 5.12
CA THR A 145 -2.45 0.39 4.64
C THR A 145 -3.66 0.28 5.56
N ASN A 146 -3.54 0.71 6.83
CA ASN A 146 -4.69 0.75 7.75
C ASN A 146 -5.71 1.86 7.41
N ALA A 147 -5.47 2.63 6.35
CA ALA A 147 -6.47 3.51 5.76
C ALA A 147 -7.53 2.78 4.90
N LEU A 148 -7.40 1.47 4.70
CA LEU A 148 -8.44 0.65 4.08
C LEU A 148 -9.79 0.86 4.78
N SER A 149 -10.88 1.02 4.01
CA SER A 149 -12.23 1.27 4.54
C SER A 149 -13.14 0.04 4.47
N ARG A 150 -12.83 -0.94 3.61
CA ARG A 150 -13.65 -2.13 3.38
C ARG A 150 -12.80 -3.39 3.49
N VAL A 151 -12.50 -3.78 4.73
CA VAL A 151 -11.70 -4.98 5.04
C VAL A 151 -12.62 -6.17 5.25
N ALA A 152 -12.54 -7.15 4.35
CA ALA A 152 -13.30 -8.40 4.46
C ALA A 152 -12.65 -9.39 5.45
N LEU A 153 -11.32 -9.39 5.51
CA LEU A 153 -10.54 -10.28 6.37
C LEU A 153 -9.21 -9.63 6.72
N THR A 154 -8.79 -9.77 7.96
CA THR A 154 -7.43 -9.47 8.40
C THR A 154 -6.70 -10.77 8.68
N VAL A 155 -5.51 -10.93 8.10
CA VAL A 155 -4.63 -12.09 8.31
C VAL A 155 -3.40 -11.62 9.10
N LEU A 156 -3.19 -12.19 10.28
CA LEU A 156 -1.97 -12.01 11.06
C LEU A 156 -1.10 -13.26 10.88
N THR A 157 0.06 -13.11 10.22
CA THR A 157 0.95 -14.25 9.93
C THR A 157 1.66 -14.74 11.18
N ASN A 158 2.35 -13.81 11.86
CA ASN A 158 3.00 -14.04 13.14
C ASN A 158 3.36 -12.71 13.81
N VAL A 159 3.73 -12.77 15.07
CA VAL A 159 4.26 -11.64 15.83
C VAL A 159 5.67 -12.01 16.30
N GLY A 160 6.67 -11.29 15.82
CA GLY A 160 8.07 -11.45 16.17
C GLY A 160 8.69 -10.15 16.65
N GLU A 161 9.96 -10.19 17.00
CA GLU A 161 10.71 -9.05 17.56
C GLU A 161 11.21 -8.02 16.51
N ASP A 162 10.71 -8.10 15.29
CA ASP A 162 11.08 -7.16 14.23
C ASP A 162 10.45 -5.79 14.44
N HIS A 163 11.20 -4.73 14.11
CA HIS A 163 10.78 -3.34 14.27
C HIS A 163 10.35 -2.92 15.68
N LEU A 164 10.86 -3.56 16.74
CA LEU A 164 10.52 -3.27 18.14
C LEU A 164 10.57 -1.78 18.48
N GLU A 165 11.67 -1.11 18.13
CA GLU A 165 11.83 0.33 18.40
C GLU A 165 10.76 1.18 17.72
N ALA A 166 10.37 0.82 16.48
CA ALA A 166 9.37 1.55 15.72
C ALA A 166 7.94 1.29 16.21
N LEU A 167 7.70 0.17 16.90
CA LEU A 167 6.37 -0.31 17.29
C LEU A 167 6.12 -0.28 18.81
N GLY A 168 7.00 0.36 19.59
CA GLY A 168 6.78 0.60 21.01
C GLY A 168 7.61 -0.31 21.96
N GLY A 169 8.59 -1.06 21.44
CA GLY A 169 9.60 -1.75 22.22
C GLY A 169 9.21 -3.06 22.89
N THR A 170 7.96 -3.52 22.71
CA THR A 170 7.48 -4.80 23.27
C THR A 170 6.72 -5.63 22.24
N LEU A 171 6.65 -6.95 22.42
CA LEU A 171 5.86 -7.84 21.54
C LEU A 171 4.36 -7.50 21.57
N GLU A 172 3.84 -7.10 22.72
CA GLU A 172 2.45 -6.67 22.86
C GLU A 172 2.16 -5.41 22.02
N ALA A 173 3.11 -4.47 21.99
CA ALA A 173 3.00 -3.28 21.17
C ALA A 173 3.10 -3.59 19.66
N VAL A 174 3.90 -4.60 19.29
CA VAL A 174 4.00 -5.07 17.89
C VAL A 174 2.70 -5.74 17.43
N ALA A 175 2.00 -6.40 18.35
CA ALA A 175 0.76 -7.13 18.06
C ALA A 175 -0.49 -6.24 17.93
N ARG A 176 -0.40 -4.99 18.35
CA ARG A 176 -1.47 -3.97 18.21
C ARG A 176 -1.40 -3.25 16.87
#